data_2802846937b565281177b724e83c2970
#
_entry.id   2802846937b565281177b724e83c2970
#
_cell.length_a   1.000
_cell.length_b   1.000
_cell.length_c   1.000
_cell.angle_alpha   90.00
_cell.angle_beta   90.00
_cell.angle_gamma   90.00
#
_symmetry.space_group_name_H-M   'P 1'
#
loop_
_entity.id
_entity.type
_entity.pdbx_description
1 polymer ?
#
loop_
_entity_poly.entity_id
_entity_poly.type
_entity_poly.pdbx_seq_one_letter_code
_entity_poly.pdbx_strand_id
1 'polypeptide(L)'
;MRAFPPIALALAGLLAACSPPSPAPASAAVPAAPPAAASDPLQAVLSASQRFAALRTFHADMSLQGAHAGQMVRTSMDYVAPDRYLLQGPGGTQTIIGDTFFLQAEGRMQQVPVPAGTLEQWRNPLPESSLLQGLAARDLGVEDIAGTPTRRYRLDGPDDSGETLQYWIAADNLPRQIQRDGFNGNQPYRITLRYSRLDDPTLAVPDP
;
A
#
# COMPACT_ATOMS: atom_id res chain seq x y z
N MET A 1 0.80 -52.83 -79.92
CA MET A 1 0.15 -51.91 -80.86
C MET A 1 -1.03 -51.23 -80.20
N ARG A 2 -1.07 -49.99 -80.15
CA ARG A 2 -2.01 -48.95 -79.75
C ARG A 2 -1.48 -48.11 -78.58
N ALA A 3 -1.00 -46.95 -78.96
CA ALA A 3 -0.60 -45.81 -78.11
C ALA A 3 -1.84 -45.10 -77.56
N PHE A 4 -1.82 -44.72 -76.34
CA PHE A 4 -2.76 -43.74 -75.74
C PHE A 4 -1.98 -42.52 -75.28
N PRO A 5 -2.47 -41.32 -75.51
CA PRO A 5 -1.80 -40.07 -75.12
C PRO A 5 -2.05 -39.74 -73.64
N PRO A 6 -1.16 -38.95 -73.00
CA PRO A 6 -1.36 -38.52 -71.63
C PRO A 6 -2.26 -37.29 -71.53
N ILE A 7 -3.26 -37.34 -70.67
CA ILE A 7 -4.10 -36.21 -70.26
C ILE A 7 -3.35 -35.42 -69.19
N ALA A 8 -2.98 -34.18 -69.53
CA ALA A 8 -2.43 -33.25 -68.57
C ALA A 8 -3.58 -32.58 -67.77
N LEU A 9 -3.63 -32.86 -66.46
CA LEU A 9 -4.56 -32.23 -65.53
C LEU A 9 -3.83 -31.04 -64.85
N ALA A 10 -4.24 -29.82 -65.24
CA ALA A 10 -3.77 -28.61 -64.62
C ALA A 10 -4.52 -28.35 -63.30
N LEU A 11 -3.83 -28.51 -62.19
CA LEU A 11 -4.39 -28.21 -60.86
C LEU A 11 -4.00 -26.77 -60.50
N ALA A 12 -4.97 -25.85 -60.64
CA ALA A 12 -4.81 -24.47 -60.17
C ALA A 12 -4.95 -24.44 -58.65
N GLY A 13 -3.83 -24.30 -57.93
CA GLY A 13 -3.82 -24.10 -56.47
C GLY A 13 -4.16 -22.66 -56.11
N LEU A 14 -5.30 -22.43 -55.47
CA LEU A 14 -5.63 -21.21 -54.78
C LEU A 14 -4.80 -21.15 -53.48
N LEU A 15 -3.75 -20.32 -53.45
CA LEU A 15 -3.06 -19.92 -52.24
C LEU A 15 -3.90 -18.88 -51.50
N ALA A 16 -4.69 -19.33 -50.54
CA ALA A 16 -5.34 -18.46 -49.56
C ALA A 16 -4.24 -17.98 -48.58
N ALA A 17 -3.80 -16.74 -48.76
CA ALA A 17 -2.91 -16.07 -47.82
C ALA A 17 -3.66 -15.78 -46.51
N CYS A 18 -3.50 -16.61 -45.50
CA CYS A 18 -3.86 -16.29 -44.12
C CYS A 18 -2.87 -15.26 -43.60
N SER A 19 -3.22 -13.98 -43.66
CA SER A 19 -2.51 -12.94 -42.92
C SER A 19 -2.76 -13.15 -41.42
N PRO A 20 -1.72 -13.24 -40.57
CA PRO A 20 -1.92 -13.28 -39.13
C PRO A 20 -2.56 -11.99 -38.64
N PRO A 21 -3.48 -12.02 -37.64
CA PRO A 21 -4.07 -10.83 -37.11
C PRO A 21 -2.96 -9.95 -36.52
N SER A 22 -2.91 -8.68 -36.96
CA SER A 22 -2.01 -7.68 -36.41
C SER A 22 -2.26 -7.56 -34.91
N PRO A 23 -1.23 -7.64 -34.02
CA PRO A 23 -1.45 -7.43 -32.60
C PRO A 23 -2.05 -6.04 -32.40
N ALA A 24 -3.19 -5.97 -31.70
CA ALA A 24 -3.79 -4.70 -31.30
C ALA A 24 -2.74 -3.88 -30.54
N PRO A 25 -2.63 -2.57 -30.79
CA PRO A 25 -1.70 -1.74 -30.06
C PRO A 25 -2.03 -1.84 -28.55
N ALA A 26 -1.06 -2.28 -27.76
CA ALA A 26 -1.17 -2.28 -26.31
C ALA A 26 -1.53 -0.85 -25.89
N SER A 27 -2.70 -0.68 -25.27
CA SER A 27 -3.15 0.61 -24.76
C SER A 27 -2.12 1.04 -23.72
N ALA A 28 -1.23 1.96 -24.06
CA ALA A 28 -0.29 2.53 -23.13
C ALA A 28 -1.08 3.14 -21.97
N ALA A 29 -0.85 2.64 -20.75
CA ALA A 29 -1.45 3.21 -19.56
C ALA A 29 -1.07 4.69 -19.50
N VAL A 30 -2.06 5.58 -19.58
CA VAL A 30 -1.86 7.02 -19.41
C VAL A 30 -1.30 7.23 -18.00
N PRO A 31 -0.15 7.89 -17.82
CA PRO A 31 0.36 8.18 -16.50
C PRO A 31 -0.70 8.92 -15.68
N ALA A 32 -0.92 8.48 -14.44
CA ALA A 32 -1.85 9.15 -13.54
C ALA A 32 -1.40 10.61 -13.35
N ALA A 33 -2.34 11.56 -13.49
CA ALA A 33 -2.04 12.95 -13.26
C ALA A 33 -1.67 13.16 -11.77
N PRO A 34 -0.69 14.05 -11.47
CA PRO A 34 -0.36 14.36 -10.09
C PRO A 34 -1.55 15.03 -9.40
N PRO A 35 -1.73 14.80 -8.07
CA PRO A 35 -2.82 15.41 -7.33
C PRO A 35 -2.69 16.93 -7.29
N ALA A 36 -3.81 17.62 -7.43
CA ALA A 36 -3.87 19.08 -7.33
C ALA A 36 -3.46 19.57 -5.93
N ALA A 37 -2.96 20.79 -5.82
CA ALA A 37 -2.71 21.41 -4.53
C ALA A 37 -4.03 21.64 -3.78
N ALA A 38 -4.07 21.26 -2.50
CA ALA A 38 -5.20 21.54 -1.64
C ALA A 38 -5.16 22.99 -1.17
N SER A 39 -6.32 23.65 -1.10
CA SER A 39 -6.43 25.00 -0.52
C SER A 39 -6.13 25.03 0.98
N ASP A 40 -6.39 23.92 1.66
CA ASP A 40 -6.09 23.68 3.08
C ASP A 40 -5.36 22.34 3.23
N PRO A 41 -4.03 22.38 3.49
CA PRO A 41 -3.22 21.18 3.65
C PRO A 41 -3.66 20.28 4.81
N LEU A 42 -4.13 20.84 5.93
CA LEU A 42 -4.59 20.07 7.08
C LEU A 42 -5.86 19.31 6.74
N GLN A 43 -6.81 19.96 6.09
CA GLN A 43 -8.04 19.31 5.65
C GLN A 43 -7.79 18.19 4.63
N ALA A 44 -6.79 18.35 3.75
CA ALA A 44 -6.39 17.28 2.83
C ALA A 44 -5.92 16.02 3.58
N VAL A 45 -5.08 16.20 4.62
CA VAL A 45 -4.61 15.06 5.43
C VAL A 45 -5.74 14.44 6.24
N LEU A 46 -6.61 15.24 6.86
CA LEU A 46 -7.76 14.75 7.63
C LEU A 46 -8.71 13.94 6.75
N SER A 47 -9.04 14.48 5.57
CA SER A 47 -9.92 13.80 4.60
C SER A 47 -9.31 12.48 4.10
N ALA A 48 -8.02 12.47 3.79
CA ALA A 48 -7.32 11.25 3.37
C ALA A 48 -7.30 10.19 4.47
N SER A 49 -7.11 10.59 5.72
CA SER A 49 -7.12 9.68 6.87
C SER A 49 -8.51 9.10 7.14
N GLN A 50 -9.56 9.91 7.04
CA GLN A 50 -10.94 9.43 7.15
C GLN A 50 -11.27 8.42 6.06
N ARG A 51 -10.84 8.70 4.81
CA ARG A 51 -11.03 7.78 3.69
C ARG A 51 -10.25 6.49 3.89
N PHE A 52 -9.02 6.56 4.40
CA PHE A 52 -8.20 5.39 4.72
C PHE A 52 -8.85 4.52 5.80
N ALA A 53 -9.38 5.12 6.86
CA ALA A 53 -10.07 4.40 7.94
C ALA A 53 -11.33 3.65 7.47
N ALA A 54 -11.92 4.06 6.34
CA ALA A 54 -13.07 3.42 5.72
C ALA A 54 -12.72 2.26 4.77
N LEU A 55 -11.44 2.01 4.49
CA LEU A 55 -11.00 0.91 3.62
C LEU A 55 -11.41 -0.45 4.21
N ARG A 56 -11.77 -1.36 3.34
CA ARG A 56 -12.09 -2.73 3.72
C ARG A 56 -10.87 -3.64 3.75
N THR A 57 -9.89 -3.33 2.92
CA THR A 57 -8.63 -4.09 2.85
C THR A 57 -7.47 -3.17 2.53
N PHE A 58 -6.30 -3.48 3.06
CA PHE A 58 -5.03 -2.89 2.62
C PHE A 58 -3.85 -3.78 3.01
N HIS A 59 -2.77 -3.62 2.28
CA HIS A 59 -1.45 -4.12 2.66
C HIS A 59 -0.57 -2.94 3.10
N ALA A 60 0.18 -3.13 4.20
CA ALA A 60 1.12 -2.15 4.70
C ALA A 60 2.49 -2.76 4.94
N ASP A 61 3.54 -2.13 4.40
CA ASP A 61 4.93 -2.38 4.75
C ASP A 61 5.41 -1.34 5.73
N MET A 62 5.79 -1.77 6.93
CA MET A 62 6.36 -0.92 7.96
C MET A 62 7.87 -1.15 8.03
N SER A 63 8.63 -0.06 8.11
CA SER A 63 10.04 -0.09 8.46
C SER A 63 10.31 0.85 9.64
N LEU A 64 11.00 0.32 10.65
CA LEU A 64 11.51 1.09 11.77
C LEU A 64 13.04 1.17 11.66
N GLN A 65 13.54 2.36 11.53
CA GLN A 65 14.97 2.67 11.57
C GLN A 65 15.30 3.34 12.91
N GLY A 66 16.13 2.73 13.72
CA GLY A 66 16.59 3.27 14.99
C GLY A 66 17.89 4.07 14.85
N ALA A 67 18.37 4.63 15.98
CA ALA A 67 19.58 5.45 16.06
C ALA A 67 20.88 4.69 15.71
N HIS A 68 20.89 3.38 15.88
CA HIS A 68 22.07 2.59 15.55
C HIS A 68 22.09 2.30 14.05
N ALA A 69 23.11 2.81 13.37
CA ALA A 69 23.31 2.60 11.95
C ALA A 69 23.24 1.09 11.61
N GLY A 70 22.33 0.73 10.72
CA GLY A 70 22.16 -0.64 10.25
C GLY A 70 21.04 -1.45 10.91
N GLN A 71 20.42 -0.99 11.99
CA GLN A 71 19.25 -1.67 12.55
C GLN A 71 17.96 -1.16 11.86
N MET A 72 17.47 -1.96 10.94
CA MET A 72 16.17 -1.75 10.32
C MET A 72 15.27 -2.96 10.59
N VAL A 73 14.18 -2.73 11.29
CA VAL A 73 13.13 -3.74 11.48
C VAL A 73 12.08 -3.53 10.40
N ARG A 74 11.72 -4.61 9.71
CA ARG A 74 10.64 -4.61 8.73
C ARG A 74 9.53 -5.54 9.16
N THR A 75 8.30 -5.09 9.01
CA THR A 75 7.10 -5.86 9.27
C THR A 75 6.11 -5.55 8.15
N SER A 76 5.45 -6.56 7.60
CA SER A 76 4.31 -6.34 6.72
C SER A 76 3.01 -6.70 7.44
N MET A 77 1.93 -6.09 7.00
CA MET A 77 0.60 -6.31 7.55
C MET A 77 -0.44 -6.32 6.44
N ASP A 78 -1.25 -7.36 6.40
CA ASP A 78 -2.49 -7.40 5.65
C ASP A 78 -3.66 -7.14 6.59
N TYR A 79 -4.56 -6.24 6.19
CA TYR A 79 -5.79 -5.94 6.89
C TYR A 79 -7.01 -6.32 6.06
N VAL A 80 -7.96 -6.97 6.69
CA VAL A 80 -9.28 -7.26 6.13
C VAL A 80 -10.35 -6.91 7.17
N ALA A 81 -11.24 -6.00 6.78
CA ALA A 81 -12.32 -5.54 7.64
C ALA A 81 -13.25 -6.70 8.06
N PRO A 82 -13.84 -6.65 9.26
CA PRO A 82 -13.75 -5.50 10.17
C PRO A 82 -12.52 -5.51 11.09
N ASP A 83 -11.86 -6.66 11.31
CA ASP A 83 -10.94 -6.87 12.43
C ASP A 83 -9.93 -8.00 12.22
N ARG A 84 -9.60 -8.33 10.98
CA ARG A 84 -8.63 -9.39 10.67
C ARG A 84 -7.31 -8.81 10.19
N TYR A 85 -6.21 -9.28 10.77
CA TYR A 85 -4.86 -8.83 10.43
C TYR A 85 -3.92 -10.03 10.32
N LEU A 86 -3.05 -10.01 9.32
CA LEU A 86 -1.92 -10.92 9.18
C LEU A 86 -0.64 -10.11 9.25
N LEU A 87 0.17 -10.33 10.28
CA LEU A 87 1.46 -9.67 10.44
C LEU A 87 2.57 -10.64 10.12
N GLN A 88 3.59 -10.15 9.41
CA GLN A 88 4.80 -10.90 9.09
C GLN A 88 6.01 -10.04 9.42
N GLY A 89 6.89 -10.56 10.26
CA GLY A 89 8.06 -9.82 10.72
C GLY A 89 9.14 -10.73 11.30
N PRO A 90 10.15 -10.17 11.95
CA PRO A 90 11.24 -10.96 12.54
C PRO A 90 10.78 -11.98 13.59
N GLY A 91 9.62 -11.75 14.22
CA GLY A 91 8.99 -12.67 15.16
C GLY A 91 8.16 -13.78 14.52
N GLY A 92 8.18 -13.90 13.18
CA GLY A 92 7.35 -14.85 12.43
C GLY A 92 6.03 -14.26 11.97
N THR A 93 5.09 -15.15 11.63
CA THR A 93 3.75 -14.80 11.20
C THR A 93 2.78 -14.84 12.39
N GLN A 94 1.95 -13.82 12.49
CA GLN A 94 0.95 -13.67 13.55
C GLN A 94 -0.38 -13.29 12.90
N THR A 95 -1.46 -13.94 13.35
CA THR A 95 -2.82 -13.60 12.92
C THR A 95 -3.55 -12.91 14.07
N ILE A 96 -4.34 -11.88 13.76
CA ILE A 96 -5.26 -11.26 14.72
C ILE A 96 -6.66 -11.39 14.17
N ILE A 97 -7.59 -11.80 15.01
CA ILE A 97 -9.03 -11.81 14.73
C ILE A 97 -9.74 -11.21 15.93
N GLY A 98 -10.50 -10.14 15.70
CA GLY A 98 -11.09 -9.37 16.78
C GLY A 98 -10.03 -8.73 17.68
N ASP A 99 -10.07 -9.07 18.94
CA ASP A 99 -9.15 -8.60 20.00
C ASP A 99 -8.11 -9.65 20.43
N THR A 100 -7.89 -10.69 19.60
CA THR A 100 -7.06 -11.84 19.96
C THR A 100 -5.92 -12.03 18.98
N PHE A 101 -4.69 -12.04 19.49
CA PHE A 101 -3.50 -12.53 18.79
C PHE A 101 -3.45 -14.05 18.80
N PHE A 102 -3.20 -14.64 17.65
CA PHE A 102 -2.89 -16.04 17.45
C PHE A 102 -1.41 -16.17 17.07
N LEU A 103 -0.62 -16.73 17.97
CA LEU A 103 0.83 -16.88 17.86
C LEU A 103 1.18 -18.36 17.83
N GLN A 104 2.01 -18.77 16.89
CA GLN A 104 2.59 -20.10 16.92
C GLN A 104 3.90 -20.07 17.70
N ALA A 105 3.90 -20.66 18.89
CA ALA A 105 5.08 -20.79 19.73
C ALA A 105 5.28 -22.24 20.13
N GLU A 106 6.50 -22.76 19.98
CA GLU A 106 6.89 -24.14 20.35
C GLU A 106 5.95 -25.22 19.75
N GLY A 107 5.48 -25.01 18.52
CA GLY A 107 4.57 -25.93 17.83
C GLY A 107 3.14 -25.92 18.39
N ARG A 108 2.77 -24.98 19.24
CA ARG A 108 1.43 -24.80 19.79
C ARG A 108 0.89 -23.42 19.43
N MET A 109 -0.44 -23.36 19.16
CA MET A 109 -1.15 -22.10 19.00
C MET A 109 -1.39 -21.49 20.39
N GLN A 110 -0.90 -20.28 20.61
CA GLN A 110 -1.19 -19.47 21.79
C GLN A 110 -2.11 -18.32 21.41
N GLN A 111 -3.04 -18.01 22.31
CA GLN A 111 -3.97 -16.89 22.17
C GLN A 111 -3.62 -15.85 23.24
N VAL A 112 -3.40 -14.61 22.81
CA VAL A 112 -3.05 -13.50 23.68
C VAL A 112 -3.97 -12.33 23.37
N PRO A 113 -4.56 -11.66 24.36
CA PRO A 113 -5.39 -10.48 24.12
C PRO A 113 -4.56 -9.36 23.49
N VAL A 114 -5.13 -8.67 22.51
CA VAL A 114 -4.54 -7.44 21.96
C VAL A 114 -4.71 -6.31 22.96
N PRO A 115 -3.67 -5.54 23.30
CA PRO A 115 -3.81 -4.37 24.16
C PRO A 115 -4.79 -3.36 23.53
N ALA A 116 -5.65 -2.77 24.36
CA ALA A 116 -6.63 -1.78 23.93
C ALA A 116 -5.94 -0.61 23.17
N GLY A 117 -6.60 -0.13 22.11
CA GLY A 117 -6.10 0.97 21.29
C GLY A 117 -5.05 0.61 20.25
N THR A 118 -4.41 -0.59 20.31
CA THR A 118 -3.37 -0.98 19.35
C THR A 118 -3.90 -1.03 17.91
N LEU A 119 -5.05 -1.68 17.70
CA LEU A 119 -5.62 -1.86 16.36
C LEU A 119 -6.17 -0.56 15.79
N GLU A 120 -6.65 0.34 16.64
CA GLU A 120 -7.13 1.65 16.23
C GLU A 120 -5.99 2.51 15.66
N GLN A 121 -4.81 2.46 16.28
CA GLN A 121 -3.62 3.18 15.79
C GLN A 121 -3.16 2.67 14.41
N TRP A 122 -3.36 1.40 14.11
CA TRP A 122 -3.00 0.84 12.79
C TRP A 122 -4.01 1.21 11.71
N ARG A 123 -5.29 1.34 12.09
CA ARG A 123 -6.37 1.76 11.18
C ARG A 123 -6.45 3.27 10.99
N ASN A 124 -6.00 4.01 11.98
CA ASN A 124 -5.98 5.47 11.93
C ASN A 124 -4.63 5.98 12.46
N PRO A 125 -3.63 6.10 11.60
CA PRO A 125 -2.29 6.54 11.99
C PRO A 125 -2.20 8.03 12.34
N LEU A 126 -3.31 8.79 12.26
CA LEU A 126 -3.36 10.15 12.77
C LEU A 126 -3.35 10.14 14.30
N PRO A 127 -2.73 11.15 14.90
CA PRO A 127 -2.89 11.42 16.33
C PRO A 127 -4.36 11.56 16.71
N GLU A 128 -4.68 11.27 17.95
CA GLU A 128 -6.04 11.50 18.49
C GLU A 128 -6.50 12.92 18.22
N SER A 129 -7.82 13.10 18.05
CA SER A 129 -8.41 14.39 17.69
C SER A 129 -8.08 15.53 18.66
N SER A 130 -7.79 15.21 19.93
CA SER A 130 -7.29 16.18 20.92
C SER A 130 -5.91 16.73 20.58
N LEU A 131 -5.06 15.92 19.95
CA LEU A 131 -3.72 16.31 19.50
C LEU A 131 -3.73 17.01 18.13
N LEU A 132 -4.85 16.97 17.41
CA LEU A 132 -5.01 17.68 16.14
C LEU A 132 -5.21 19.19 16.33
N GLN A 133 -5.59 19.62 17.56
CA GLN A 133 -5.70 21.04 17.89
C GLN A 133 -4.30 21.66 17.95
N GLY A 134 -4.07 22.64 17.07
CA GLY A 134 -2.78 23.33 16.98
C GLY A 134 -1.78 22.70 15.99
N LEU A 135 -2.14 21.60 15.31
CA LEU A 135 -1.32 21.13 14.20
C LEU A 135 -1.36 22.11 13.02
N ALA A 136 -0.19 22.43 12.51
CA ALA A 136 -0.04 23.12 11.24
C ALA A 136 0.36 22.12 10.15
N ALA A 137 -0.29 22.20 9.00
CA ALA A 137 0.10 21.39 7.85
C ALA A 137 0.71 22.26 6.75
N ARG A 138 1.76 21.75 6.11
CA ARG A 138 2.43 22.38 4.97
C ARG A 138 2.43 21.45 3.78
N ASP A 139 2.12 22.00 2.62
CA ASP A 139 2.28 21.31 1.33
C ASP A 139 3.74 21.41 0.90
N LEU A 140 4.38 20.25 0.68
CA LEU A 140 5.79 20.15 0.24
C LEU A 140 5.92 19.82 -1.25
N GLY A 141 4.80 19.79 -2.00
CA GLY A 141 4.80 19.53 -3.43
C GLY A 141 4.55 18.09 -3.81
N VAL A 142 4.88 17.75 -5.06
CA VAL A 142 4.62 16.43 -5.66
C VAL A 142 5.87 15.56 -5.55
N GLU A 143 5.66 14.28 -5.18
CA GLU A 143 6.70 13.26 -5.11
C GLU A 143 6.12 11.91 -5.57
N ASP A 144 6.89 11.09 -6.24
CA ASP A 144 6.48 9.74 -6.65
C ASP A 144 6.76 8.72 -5.54
N ILE A 145 5.75 7.91 -5.22
CA ILE A 145 5.89 6.77 -4.31
C ILE A 145 5.58 5.48 -5.07
N ALA A 146 6.61 4.72 -5.36
CA ALA A 146 6.51 3.44 -6.05
C ALA A 146 5.71 3.50 -7.37
N GLY A 147 5.97 4.53 -8.21
CA GLY A 147 5.30 4.74 -9.49
C GLY A 147 3.95 5.44 -9.39
N THR A 148 3.55 5.88 -8.20
CA THR A 148 2.29 6.62 -7.99
C THR A 148 2.61 8.08 -7.66
N PRO A 149 2.19 9.06 -8.48
CA PRO A 149 2.30 10.47 -8.15
C PRO A 149 1.50 10.80 -6.89
N THR A 150 2.14 11.40 -5.91
CA THR A 150 1.55 11.79 -4.64
C THR A 150 1.87 13.24 -4.33
N ARG A 151 1.08 13.86 -3.47
CA ARG A 151 1.38 15.14 -2.86
C ARG A 151 1.80 14.93 -1.42
N ARG A 152 2.94 15.51 -1.06
CA ARG A 152 3.55 15.37 0.26
C ARG A 152 3.11 16.50 1.17
N TYR A 153 2.62 16.14 2.34
CA TYR A 153 2.26 17.07 3.41
C TYR A 153 3.07 16.79 4.66
N ARG A 154 3.49 17.84 5.34
CA ARG A 154 4.15 17.75 6.65
C ARG A 154 3.23 18.34 7.70
N LEU A 155 3.05 17.64 8.80
CA LEU A 155 2.37 18.11 9.99
C LEU A 155 3.42 18.45 11.04
N ASP A 156 3.32 19.67 11.56
CA ASP A 156 4.15 20.16 12.66
C ASP A 156 3.25 20.26 13.90
N GLY A 157 3.69 19.67 15.02
CA GLY A 157 2.99 19.75 16.30
C GLY A 157 3.10 21.13 16.94
N PRO A 158 2.29 21.42 17.97
CA PRO A 158 2.32 22.70 18.68
C PRO A 158 3.54 22.87 19.58
N ASP A 159 4.26 21.79 19.83
CA ASP A 159 5.43 21.74 20.69
C ASP A 159 6.71 21.47 19.89
N ASP A 160 7.85 21.91 20.45
CA ASP A 160 9.18 21.68 19.88
C ASP A 160 9.70 20.26 20.20
N SER A 161 8.81 19.24 20.24
CA SER A 161 9.20 17.84 20.52
C SER A 161 10.20 17.27 19.50
N GLY A 162 10.35 17.94 18.35
CA GLY A 162 11.16 17.46 17.25
C GLY A 162 10.50 16.30 16.47
N GLU A 163 9.29 15.90 16.85
CA GLU A 163 8.53 14.92 16.11
C GLU A 163 7.95 15.53 14.84
N THR A 164 8.03 14.81 13.72
CA THR A 164 7.40 15.22 12.47
C THR A 164 6.60 14.08 11.90
N LEU A 165 5.44 14.42 11.33
CA LEU A 165 4.58 13.47 10.66
C LEU A 165 4.38 13.93 9.22
N GLN A 166 4.58 13.03 8.27
CA GLN A 166 4.47 13.33 6.86
C GLN A 166 3.56 12.33 6.15
N TYR A 167 2.78 12.84 5.20
CA TYR A 167 1.82 12.08 4.41
C TYR A 167 2.09 12.27 2.92
N TRP A 168 2.06 11.20 2.16
CA TRP A 168 2.08 11.19 0.71
C TRP A 168 0.72 10.71 0.21
N ILE A 169 -0.09 11.63 -0.29
CA ILE A 169 -1.50 11.40 -0.66
C ILE A 169 -1.61 11.41 -2.18
N ALA A 170 -2.19 10.36 -2.76
CA ALA A 170 -2.42 10.23 -4.19
C ALA A 170 -3.71 10.95 -4.63
N ALA A 171 -3.96 10.98 -5.94
CA ALA A 171 -5.12 11.68 -6.53
C ALA A 171 -6.48 11.09 -6.10
N ASP A 172 -6.51 9.82 -5.67
CA ASP A 172 -7.70 9.16 -5.12
C ASP A 172 -7.98 9.52 -3.64
N ASN A 173 -7.23 10.48 -3.10
CA ASN A 173 -7.30 10.92 -1.71
C ASN A 173 -7.01 9.80 -0.70
N LEU A 174 -6.07 8.89 -1.02
CA LEU A 174 -5.59 7.85 -0.12
C LEU A 174 -4.09 8.00 0.09
N PRO A 175 -3.58 7.81 1.32
CA PRO A 175 -2.15 7.82 1.58
C PRO A 175 -1.48 6.62 0.92
N ARG A 176 -0.33 6.84 0.32
CA ARG A 176 0.58 5.79 -0.18
C ARG A 176 1.74 5.57 0.77
N GLN A 177 2.11 6.61 1.51
CA GLN A 177 3.14 6.53 2.53
C GLN A 177 2.82 7.49 3.67
N ILE A 178 3.16 7.05 4.88
CA ILE A 178 3.22 7.88 6.08
C ILE A 178 4.60 7.70 6.70
N GLN A 179 5.21 8.78 7.14
CA GLN A 179 6.49 8.75 7.83
C GLN A 179 6.41 9.55 9.12
N ARG A 180 6.88 8.96 10.20
CA ARG A 180 7.07 9.63 11.49
C ARG A 180 8.54 9.62 11.84
N ASP A 181 9.09 10.79 12.07
CA ASP A 181 10.42 10.99 12.63
C ASP A 181 10.27 11.48 14.07
N GLY A 182 11.09 10.99 14.97
CA GLY A 182 11.01 11.36 16.39
C GLY A 182 12.24 10.90 17.17
N PHE A 183 12.15 11.00 18.50
CA PHE A 183 13.20 10.62 19.41
C PHE A 183 12.66 9.65 20.49
N ASN A 184 13.44 8.65 20.81
CA ASN A 184 13.26 7.81 22.00
C ASN A 184 14.37 8.15 22.98
N GLY A 185 14.09 9.02 23.98
CA GLY A 185 15.13 9.71 24.70
C GLY A 185 15.98 10.59 23.78
N ASN A 186 17.29 10.35 23.71
CA ASN A 186 18.20 11.08 22.82
C ASN A 186 18.45 10.35 21.48
N GLN A 187 17.75 9.25 21.22
CA GLN A 187 17.97 8.43 20.03
C GLN A 187 16.91 8.73 18.96
N PRO A 188 17.32 9.23 17.78
CA PRO A 188 16.38 9.45 16.70
C PRO A 188 15.85 8.12 16.16
N TYR A 189 14.58 8.12 15.78
CA TYR A 189 13.98 7.02 15.05
C TYR A 189 13.18 7.53 13.84
N ARG A 190 13.00 6.65 12.86
CA ARG A 190 12.10 6.85 11.73
C ARG A 190 11.23 5.63 11.55
N ILE A 191 9.93 5.85 11.51
CA ILE A 191 8.95 4.85 11.11
C ILE A 191 8.41 5.25 9.74
N THR A 192 8.44 4.33 8.79
CA THR A 192 7.83 4.52 7.47
C THR A 192 6.81 3.41 7.24
N LEU A 193 5.57 3.79 6.92
CA LEU A 193 4.52 2.89 6.48
C LEU A 193 4.24 3.16 5.01
N ARG A 194 4.24 2.11 4.19
CA ARG A 194 3.84 2.17 2.78
C ARG A 194 2.62 1.32 2.58
N TYR A 195 1.62 1.88 1.89
CA TYR A 195 0.34 1.23 1.68
C TYR A 195 0.16 0.83 0.22
N SER A 196 -0.34 -0.37 0.02
CA SER A 196 -0.67 -0.94 -1.27
C SER A 196 -1.92 -1.81 -1.17
N ARG A 197 -2.42 -2.34 -2.28
CA ARG A 197 -3.60 -3.22 -2.34
C ARG A 197 -4.81 -2.64 -1.59
N LEU A 198 -5.03 -1.33 -1.76
CA LEU A 198 -6.13 -0.61 -1.12
C LEU A 198 -7.47 -1.04 -1.72
N ASP A 199 -8.42 -1.48 -0.88
CA ASP A 199 -9.72 -2.06 -1.27
C ASP A 199 -9.60 -3.24 -2.27
N ASP A 200 -8.51 -4.00 -2.21
CA ASP A 200 -8.32 -5.19 -3.04
C ASP A 200 -9.18 -6.35 -2.52
N PRO A 201 -10.20 -6.79 -3.28
CA PRO A 201 -11.09 -7.87 -2.83
C PRO A 201 -10.43 -9.25 -2.79
N THR A 202 -9.21 -9.37 -3.34
CA THR A 202 -8.45 -10.63 -3.32
C THR A 202 -7.56 -10.77 -2.08
N LEU A 203 -7.44 -9.69 -1.27
CA LEU A 203 -6.69 -9.75 -0.03
C LEU A 203 -7.46 -10.57 1.00
N ALA A 204 -6.82 -11.57 1.57
CA ALA A 204 -7.42 -12.47 2.56
C ALA A 204 -6.46 -12.72 3.72
N VAL A 205 -6.99 -12.79 4.91
CA VAL A 205 -6.28 -13.22 6.12
C VAL A 205 -6.76 -14.64 6.45
N PRO A 206 -5.86 -15.64 6.44
CA PRO A 206 -6.23 -17.02 6.74
C PRO A 206 -6.68 -17.16 8.20
N ASP A 207 -7.44 -18.21 8.48
CA ASP A 207 -7.68 -18.64 9.85
C ASP A 207 -6.39 -19.19 10.46
N PRO A 208 -6.16 -19.00 11.77
CA PRO A 208 -4.97 -19.44 12.48
C PRO A 208 -4.86 -20.96 12.64
#